data_a55699560de74229553eb8c97c96b2a6
#
_entry.id   a55699560de74229553eb8c97c96b2a6
#
_cell.length_a   1.000
_cell.length_b   1.000
_cell.length_c   1.000
_cell.angle_alpha   90.00
_cell.angle_beta   90.00
_cell.angle_gamma   90.00
#
_symmetry.space_group_name_H-M   'P 1'
#
loop_
_entity.id
_entity.type
_entity.pdbx_description
1 polymer ?
#
loop_
_entity_poly.entity_id
_entity_poly.type
_entity_poly.pdbx_seq_one_letter_code
_entity_poly.pdbx_strand_id
1 'polypeptide(L)'
;SEGTVNAFRIQGLKLQDYVNAMVKNRPIESLRKPFAVVATQLETGQRTVFTRGNTGQAVRASSSVPGVFEPVRIGRFNYVDGGIVSPVPVDAARQLGADLVIAVDISSKVTGKAPEGMLGIVNQSIMIMGQKLGEQELARADVVIRPRVNAIGPAEFEQKNQAILEGEKAALAALPQIRARIGQLQKVRMAVPV
;
A
#
# COMPACT_ATOMS: atom_id res chain seq x y z
N SER A 1 10.99 20.25 16.72
CA SER A 1 12.26 20.15 17.44
C SER A 1 13.00 18.87 17.07
N GLU A 2 14.32 18.88 17.16
CA GLU A 2 15.20 17.77 16.77
C GLU A 2 14.85 16.43 17.44
N GLY A 3 14.34 16.44 18.68
CA GLY A 3 13.96 15.23 19.40
C GLY A 3 12.78 14.48 18.76
N THR A 4 11.81 15.20 18.22
CA THR A 4 10.63 14.59 17.56
C THR A 4 11.03 13.98 16.21
N VAL A 5 11.86 14.68 15.44
CA VAL A 5 12.39 14.21 14.14
C VAL A 5 13.21 12.93 14.33
N ASN A 6 14.05 12.86 15.36
CA ASN A 6 14.82 11.66 15.68
C ASN A 6 13.93 10.46 16.04
N ALA A 7 12.85 10.67 16.77
CA ALA A 7 11.92 9.59 17.15
C ALA A 7 11.24 8.98 15.90
N PHE A 8 10.77 9.80 14.97
CA PHE A 8 10.14 9.31 13.72
C PHE A 8 11.13 8.61 12.80
N ARG A 9 12.38 9.10 12.73
CA ARG A 9 13.45 8.43 12.01
C ARG A 9 13.77 7.05 12.58
N ILE A 10 13.86 6.93 13.91
CA ILE A 10 14.09 5.65 14.60
C ILE A 10 12.95 4.67 14.33
N GLN A 11 11.70 5.12 14.34
CA GLN A 11 10.54 4.25 14.05
C GLN A 11 10.57 3.74 12.60
N GLY A 12 10.92 4.59 11.63
CA GLY A 12 11.06 4.18 10.24
C GLY A 12 12.15 3.12 10.03
N LEU A 13 13.30 3.26 10.71
CA LEU A 13 14.37 2.26 10.68
C LEU A 13 13.94 0.93 11.32
N LYS A 14 13.19 0.98 12.42
CA LYS A 14 12.64 -0.24 13.04
C LYS A 14 11.72 -1.01 12.08
N LEU A 15 10.88 -0.32 11.31
CA LEU A 15 10.04 -0.94 10.29
C LEU A 15 10.90 -1.61 9.21
N GLN A 16 11.93 -0.92 8.73
CA GLN A 16 12.87 -1.46 7.74
C GLN A 16 13.56 -2.73 8.25
N ASP A 17 14.08 -2.70 9.47
CA ASP A 17 14.78 -3.83 10.07
C ASP A 17 13.84 -5.01 10.32
N TYR A 18 12.62 -4.73 10.77
CA TYR A 18 11.59 -5.74 10.95
C TYR A 18 11.25 -6.46 9.64
N VAL A 19 11.00 -5.70 8.58
CA VAL A 19 10.70 -6.28 7.25
C VAL A 19 11.89 -7.07 6.72
N ASN A 20 13.10 -6.53 6.83
CA ASN A 20 14.31 -7.23 6.39
C ASN A 20 14.53 -8.54 7.16
N ALA A 21 14.26 -8.58 8.46
CA ALA A 21 14.31 -9.79 9.26
C ALA A 21 13.30 -10.84 8.77
N MET A 22 12.06 -10.42 8.50
CA MET A 22 11.00 -11.32 8.00
C MET A 22 11.36 -11.96 6.66
N VAL A 23 12.00 -11.23 5.76
CA VAL A 23 12.42 -11.74 4.46
C VAL A 23 13.84 -12.31 4.49
N LYS A 24 14.46 -12.48 5.67
CA LYS A 24 15.82 -12.99 5.87
C LYS A 24 16.86 -12.18 5.08
N ASN A 25 16.74 -10.86 5.10
CA ASN A 25 17.56 -9.90 4.38
C ASN A 25 17.64 -10.14 2.85
N ARG A 26 16.64 -10.81 2.28
CA ARG A 26 16.57 -11.02 0.84
C ARG A 26 16.15 -9.74 0.13
N PRO A 27 16.81 -9.35 -0.95
CA PRO A 27 16.35 -8.27 -1.80
C PRO A 27 15.06 -8.66 -2.54
N ILE A 28 14.31 -7.67 -3.03
CA ILE A 28 12.99 -7.86 -3.64
C ILE A 28 13.05 -8.91 -4.76
N GLU A 29 14.03 -8.80 -5.65
CA GLU A 29 14.20 -9.68 -6.81
C GLU A 29 14.50 -11.15 -6.47
N SER A 30 14.89 -11.44 -5.24
CA SER A 30 15.17 -12.80 -4.79
C SER A 30 14.05 -13.45 -4.00
N LEU A 31 12.94 -12.77 -3.82
CA LEU A 31 11.78 -13.32 -3.11
C LEU A 31 11.10 -14.42 -3.94
N ARG A 32 10.61 -15.46 -3.26
CA ARG A 32 9.95 -16.61 -3.93
C ARG A 32 8.73 -16.23 -4.75
N LYS A 33 7.98 -15.25 -4.28
CA LYS A 33 6.82 -14.70 -5.00
C LYS A 33 7.24 -13.35 -5.57
N PRO A 34 6.85 -13.02 -6.80
CA PRO A 34 7.03 -11.68 -7.34
C PRO A 34 6.46 -10.65 -6.36
N PHE A 35 7.27 -9.67 -6.02
CA PHE A 35 6.91 -8.62 -5.08
C PHE A 35 7.37 -7.28 -5.63
N ALA A 36 6.56 -6.26 -5.42
CA ALA A 36 6.90 -4.89 -5.75
C ALA A 36 6.36 -3.93 -4.69
N VAL A 37 7.03 -2.81 -4.58
CA VAL A 37 6.67 -1.74 -3.64
C VAL A 37 6.50 -0.44 -4.40
N VAL A 38 5.39 0.24 -4.19
CA VAL A 38 5.10 1.53 -4.81
C VAL A 38 5.40 2.66 -3.83
N ALA A 39 6.18 3.63 -4.28
CA ALA A 39 6.46 4.86 -3.54
C ALA A 39 6.36 6.08 -4.47
N THR A 40 6.26 7.26 -3.89
CA THR A 40 6.23 8.52 -4.61
C THR A 40 7.61 9.17 -4.60
N GLN A 41 8.17 9.44 -5.77
CA GLN A 41 9.40 10.22 -5.90
C GLN A 41 9.09 11.68 -5.60
N LEU A 42 9.70 12.24 -4.55
CA LEU A 42 9.34 13.54 -4.04
C LEU A 42 9.69 14.68 -5.01
N GLU A 43 10.82 14.55 -5.73
CA GLU A 43 11.32 15.58 -6.64
C GLU A 43 10.47 15.75 -7.91
N THR A 44 9.75 14.70 -8.32
CA THR A 44 9.01 14.71 -9.60
C THR A 44 7.53 14.41 -9.46
N GLY A 45 7.11 13.88 -8.31
CA GLY A 45 5.76 13.35 -8.11
C GLY A 45 5.49 12.03 -8.85
N GLN A 46 6.51 11.42 -9.45
CA GLN A 46 6.34 10.17 -10.18
C GLN A 46 6.09 8.99 -9.26
N ARG A 47 5.19 8.11 -9.67
CA ARG A 47 5.03 6.77 -9.09
C ARG A 47 6.25 5.93 -9.43
N THR A 48 6.95 5.44 -8.43
CA THR A 48 8.07 4.51 -8.59
C THR A 48 7.66 3.13 -8.10
N VAL A 49 7.88 2.12 -8.91
CA VAL A 49 7.63 0.71 -8.59
C VAL A 49 8.97 0.03 -8.35
N PHE A 50 9.30 -0.25 -7.10
CA PHE A 50 10.51 -0.97 -6.73
C PHE A 50 10.30 -2.46 -6.91
N THR A 51 11.05 -3.07 -7.81
CA THR A 51 11.09 -4.51 -8.07
C THR A 51 12.43 -5.14 -7.71
N ARG A 52 13.38 -4.34 -7.25
CA ARG A 52 14.77 -4.72 -6.91
C ARG A 52 15.26 -3.92 -5.71
N GLY A 53 16.29 -4.45 -5.06
CA GLY A 53 16.98 -3.78 -3.97
C GLY A 53 16.47 -4.18 -2.59
N ASN A 54 16.84 -3.39 -1.57
CA ASN A 54 16.54 -3.68 -0.18
C ASN A 54 15.02 -3.63 0.09
N THR A 55 14.45 -4.77 0.46
CA THR A 55 13.00 -4.94 0.67
C THR A 55 12.49 -4.03 1.78
N GLY A 56 13.15 -4.02 2.93
CA GLY A 56 12.75 -3.19 4.06
C GLY A 56 12.86 -1.70 3.79
N GLN A 57 13.88 -1.27 3.05
CA GLN A 57 14.05 0.12 2.66
C GLN A 57 12.94 0.58 1.71
N ALA A 58 12.58 -0.23 0.73
CA ALA A 58 11.48 0.08 -0.18
C ALA A 58 10.13 0.16 0.56
N VAL A 59 9.84 -0.79 1.47
CA VAL A 59 8.62 -0.76 2.30
C VAL A 59 8.60 0.47 3.20
N ARG A 60 9.74 0.83 3.82
CA ARG A 60 9.85 2.06 4.61
C ARG A 60 9.55 3.29 3.76
N ALA A 61 10.10 3.38 2.56
CA ALA A 61 9.81 4.49 1.62
C ALA A 61 8.33 4.59 1.30
N SER A 62 7.69 3.45 0.98
CA SER A 62 6.25 3.35 0.69
C SER A 62 5.35 3.73 1.85
N SER A 63 5.85 3.65 3.08
CA SER A 63 5.12 3.93 4.32
C SER A 63 5.49 5.29 4.92
N SER A 64 6.30 6.10 4.23
CA SER A 64 6.78 7.40 4.74
C SER A 64 5.74 8.50 4.49
N VAL A 65 4.69 8.49 5.31
CA VAL A 65 3.60 9.47 5.27
C VAL A 65 4.15 10.88 5.56
N PRO A 66 3.94 11.84 4.66
CA PRO A 66 4.40 13.21 4.86
C PRO A 66 3.86 13.84 6.14
N GLY A 67 4.72 14.53 6.88
CA GLY A 67 4.38 15.12 8.17
C GLY A 67 4.42 14.14 9.35
N VAL A 68 4.53 12.82 9.09
CA VAL A 68 4.67 11.78 10.12
C VAL A 68 6.06 11.16 10.08
N PHE A 69 6.56 10.81 8.90
CA PHE A 69 7.88 10.21 8.72
C PHE A 69 8.75 11.02 7.77
N GLU A 70 10.06 10.90 7.95
CA GLU A 70 11.02 11.50 7.02
C GLU A 70 10.99 10.78 5.66
N PRO A 71 11.20 11.51 4.55
CA PRO A 71 11.44 10.90 3.24
C PRO A 71 12.63 9.94 3.29
N VAL A 72 12.56 8.88 2.51
CA VAL A 72 13.63 7.88 2.42
C VAL A 72 14.45 8.11 1.17
N ARG A 73 15.75 8.37 1.35
CA ARG A 73 16.68 8.50 0.23
C ARG A 73 17.08 7.13 -0.31
N ILE A 74 16.80 6.90 -1.59
CA ILE A 74 17.23 5.71 -2.34
C ILE A 74 17.91 6.19 -3.62
N GLY A 75 19.20 5.91 -3.75
CA GLY A 75 20.01 6.47 -4.83
C GLY A 75 20.07 7.99 -4.72
N ARG A 76 19.71 8.70 -5.79
CA ARG A 76 19.75 10.16 -5.85
C ARG A 76 18.43 10.86 -5.49
N PHE A 77 17.35 10.11 -5.29
CA PHE A 77 16.01 10.64 -5.06
C PHE A 77 15.50 10.38 -3.65
N ASN A 78 14.59 11.23 -3.20
CA ASN A 78 13.85 11.06 -1.96
C ASN A 78 12.46 10.50 -2.26
N TYR A 79 12.02 9.56 -1.44
CA TYR A 79 10.74 8.88 -1.61
C TYR A 79 9.87 9.06 -0.37
N VAL A 80 8.60 9.19 -0.64
CA VAL A 80 7.53 9.28 0.37
C VAL A 80 6.43 8.26 0.05
N ASP A 81 5.41 8.20 0.89
CA ASP A 81 4.31 7.27 0.79
C ASP A 81 3.76 7.10 -0.64
N GLY A 82 3.61 5.86 -1.05
CA GLY A 82 3.05 5.54 -2.36
C GLY A 82 1.58 5.94 -2.52
N GLY A 83 0.85 6.01 -1.41
CA GLY A 83 -0.55 6.40 -1.38
C GLY A 83 -0.85 7.82 -1.85
N ILE A 84 0.18 8.68 -1.98
CA ILE A 84 0.03 10.03 -2.54
C ILE A 84 -0.37 9.98 -4.01
N VAL A 85 0.17 9.04 -4.78
CA VAL A 85 -0.06 8.92 -6.24
C VAL A 85 -0.75 7.62 -6.64
N SER A 86 -0.71 6.58 -5.80
CA SER A 86 -1.26 5.26 -6.09
C SER A 86 -1.59 4.51 -4.80
N PRO A 87 -2.70 4.88 -4.12
CA PRO A 87 -3.06 4.29 -2.82
C PRO A 87 -3.44 2.81 -2.92
N VAL A 88 -3.98 2.37 -4.06
CA VAL A 88 -4.27 0.96 -4.34
C VAL A 88 -3.66 0.60 -5.70
N PRO A 89 -2.42 0.11 -5.76
CA PRO A 89 -1.58 0.09 -6.96
C PRO A 89 -1.98 -1.00 -7.96
N VAL A 90 -3.23 -1.00 -8.43
CA VAL A 90 -3.79 -1.95 -9.41
C VAL A 90 -3.03 -1.91 -10.72
N ASP A 91 -2.73 -0.70 -11.22
CA ASP A 91 -2.00 -0.55 -12.49
C ASP A 91 -0.57 -1.08 -12.39
N ALA A 92 0.09 -0.91 -11.24
CA ALA A 92 1.42 -1.48 -11.03
C ALA A 92 1.37 -3.02 -11.08
N ALA A 93 0.36 -3.64 -10.47
CA ALA A 93 0.17 -5.09 -10.55
C ALA A 93 -0.07 -5.56 -11.99
N ARG A 94 -0.87 -4.83 -12.78
CA ARG A 94 -1.07 -5.12 -14.20
C ARG A 94 0.23 -5.01 -15.01
N GLN A 95 1.01 -3.96 -14.79
CA GLN A 95 2.31 -3.75 -15.46
C GLN A 95 3.32 -4.87 -15.14
N LEU A 96 3.20 -5.49 -13.97
CA LEU A 96 4.01 -6.66 -13.58
C LEU A 96 3.48 -7.98 -14.15
N GLY A 97 2.44 -7.95 -14.97
CA GLY A 97 1.92 -9.11 -15.71
C GLY A 97 0.77 -9.83 -15.01
N ALA A 98 0.10 -9.22 -14.02
CA ALA A 98 -1.05 -9.84 -13.40
C ALA A 98 -2.25 -9.90 -14.36
N ASP A 99 -2.77 -11.10 -14.59
CA ASP A 99 -4.00 -11.34 -15.37
C ASP A 99 -5.26 -11.09 -14.54
N LEU A 100 -5.16 -11.30 -13.25
CA LEU A 100 -6.21 -11.04 -12.26
C LEU A 100 -5.64 -10.22 -11.13
N VAL A 101 -6.30 -9.10 -10.81
CA VAL A 101 -5.92 -8.23 -9.70
C VAL A 101 -7.00 -8.25 -8.63
N ILE A 102 -6.60 -8.68 -7.44
CA ILE A 102 -7.40 -8.59 -6.22
C ILE A 102 -6.87 -7.40 -5.44
N ALA A 103 -7.67 -6.36 -5.33
CA ALA A 103 -7.34 -5.17 -4.57
C ALA A 103 -7.86 -5.27 -3.14
N VAL A 104 -7.03 -4.91 -2.17
CA VAL A 104 -7.44 -4.81 -0.77
C VAL A 104 -7.50 -3.33 -0.40
N ASP A 105 -8.70 -2.83 -0.17
CA ASP A 105 -8.95 -1.43 0.18
C ASP A 105 -9.06 -1.27 1.69
N ILE A 106 -8.03 -0.67 2.28
CA ILE A 106 -7.98 -0.30 3.69
C ILE A 106 -8.00 1.22 3.90
N SER A 107 -8.39 1.97 2.87
CA SER A 107 -8.41 3.43 2.93
C SER A 107 -9.36 3.94 4.03
N SER A 108 -8.87 4.92 4.79
CA SER A 108 -9.69 5.61 5.78
C SER A 108 -10.75 6.46 5.09
N LYS A 109 -12.00 6.36 5.56
CA LYS A 109 -13.08 7.21 5.08
C LYS A 109 -13.14 8.50 5.90
N VAL A 110 -13.49 9.59 5.23
CA VAL A 110 -13.74 10.88 5.89
C VAL A 110 -14.89 10.72 6.85
N THR A 111 -14.70 11.12 8.11
CA THR A 111 -15.66 10.90 9.21
C THR A 111 -16.84 11.89 9.24
N GLY A 112 -16.92 12.80 8.26
CA GLY A 112 -17.94 13.85 8.21
C GLY A 112 -17.68 15.02 9.16
N LYS A 113 -16.56 15.02 9.88
CA LYS A 113 -16.14 16.13 10.75
C LYS A 113 -14.96 16.86 10.12
N ALA A 114 -15.02 18.19 10.12
CA ALA A 114 -13.88 19.00 9.74
C ALA A 114 -12.82 18.94 10.86
N PRO A 115 -11.53 18.71 10.53
CA PRO A 115 -10.47 18.75 11.51
C PRO A 115 -10.21 20.18 11.98
N GLU A 116 -9.72 20.32 13.19
CA GLU A 116 -9.26 21.58 13.72
C GLU A 116 -7.79 21.84 13.40
N GLY A 117 -7.45 23.08 13.10
CA GLY A 117 -6.08 23.53 12.85
C GLY A 117 -5.54 23.20 11.46
N MET A 118 -4.53 23.94 11.06
CA MET A 118 -3.93 23.88 9.72
C MET A 118 -3.43 22.49 9.34
N LEU A 119 -2.71 21.85 10.25
CA LEU A 119 -2.14 20.51 10.00
C LEU A 119 -3.23 19.44 9.79
N GLY A 120 -4.29 19.52 10.58
CA GLY A 120 -5.45 18.64 10.43
C GLY A 120 -6.13 18.81 9.08
N ILE A 121 -6.31 20.05 8.66
CA ILE A 121 -6.92 20.40 7.35
C ILE A 121 -6.06 19.86 6.20
N VAL A 122 -4.74 20.06 6.26
CA VAL A 122 -3.80 19.55 5.24
C VAL A 122 -3.84 18.03 5.15
N ASN A 123 -3.77 17.34 6.28
CA ASN A 123 -3.83 15.88 6.32
C ASN A 123 -5.16 15.35 5.78
N GLN A 124 -6.29 15.94 6.15
CA GLN A 124 -7.59 15.54 5.63
C GLN A 124 -7.70 15.80 4.12
N SER A 125 -7.14 16.90 3.62
CA SER A 125 -7.10 17.18 2.18
C SER A 125 -6.31 16.13 1.41
N ILE A 126 -5.15 15.71 1.92
CA ILE A 126 -4.36 14.61 1.34
C ILE A 126 -5.17 13.30 1.35
N MET A 127 -5.86 13.00 2.45
CA MET A 127 -6.73 11.82 2.54
C MET A 127 -7.85 11.84 1.51
N ILE A 128 -8.52 12.98 1.32
CA ILE A 128 -9.59 13.14 0.32
C ILE A 128 -9.05 12.90 -1.09
N MET A 129 -7.90 13.49 -1.43
CA MET A 129 -7.26 13.28 -2.73
C MET A 129 -6.88 11.81 -2.93
N GLY A 130 -6.28 11.18 -1.94
CA GLY A 130 -5.93 9.76 -1.95
C GLY A 130 -7.15 8.85 -2.11
N GLN A 131 -8.26 9.16 -1.44
CA GLN A 131 -9.50 8.41 -1.59
C GLN A 131 -10.03 8.48 -3.03
N LYS A 132 -10.01 9.67 -3.67
CA LYS A 132 -10.45 9.82 -5.06
C LYS A 132 -9.56 9.06 -6.05
N LEU A 133 -8.25 9.09 -5.85
CA LEU A 133 -7.32 8.27 -6.65
C LEU A 133 -7.57 6.77 -6.44
N GLY A 134 -7.75 6.35 -5.20
CA GLY A 134 -8.04 4.95 -4.86
C GLY A 134 -9.32 4.44 -5.49
N GLU A 135 -10.41 5.24 -5.49
CA GLU A 135 -11.67 4.89 -6.14
C GLU A 135 -11.46 4.61 -7.65
N GLN A 136 -10.63 5.41 -8.33
CA GLN A 136 -10.31 5.20 -9.74
C GLN A 136 -9.48 3.93 -9.97
N GLU A 137 -8.52 3.64 -9.10
CA GLU A 137 -7.72 2.42 -9.18
C GLU A 137 -8.55 1.17 -8.90
N LEU A 138 -9.39 1.20 -7.87
CA LEU A 138 -10.28 0.10 -7.50
C LEU A 138 -11.26 -0.28 -8.61
N ALA A 139 -11.71 0.69 -9.40
CA ALA A 139 -12.57 0.43 -10.56
C ALA A 139 -11.90 -0.45 -11.63
N ARG A 140 -10.56 -0.54 -11.65
CA ARG A 140 -9.78 -1.37 -12.57
C ARG A 140 -9.37 -2.73 -11.99
N ALA A 141 -9.69 -3.00 -10.73
CA ALA A 141 -9.47 -4.30 -10.11
C ALA A 141 -10.53 -5.32 -10.55
N ASP A 142 -10.18 -6.59 -10.58
CA ASP A 142 -11.13 -7.67 -10.87
C ASP A 142 -11.99 -8.00 -9.66
N VAL A 143 -11.40 -7.96 -8.47
CA VAL A 143 -12.05 -8.18 -7.18
C VAL A 143 -11.55 -7.14 -6.19
N VAL A 144 -12.47 -6.56 -5.41
CA VAL A 144 -12.13 -5.63 -4.33
C VAL A 144 -12.56 -6.22 -3.00
N ILE A 145 -11.60 -6.31 -2.09
CA ILE A 145 -11.81 -6.75 -0.70
C ILE A 145 -11.73 -5.53 0.20
N ARG A 146 -12.73 -5.31 1.05
CA ARG A 146 -12.81 -4.19 1.99
C ARG A 146 -12.91 -4.69 3.43
N PRO A 147 -11.79 -4.89 4.13
CA PRO A 147 -11.80 -5.18 5.55
C PRO A 147 -12.41 -4.05 6.36
N ARG A 148 -13.10 -4.36 7.44
CA ARG A 148 -13.71 -3.37 8.34
C ARG A 148 -12.69 -2.86 9.35
N VAL A 149 -11.70 -2.09 8.89
CA VAL A 149 -10.61 -1.58 9.72
C VAL A 149 -10.68 -0.07 9.97
N ASN A 150 -11.76 0.60 9.56
CA ASN A 150 -11.89 2.06 9.67
C ASN A 150 -11.83 2.60 11.11
N ALA A 151 -12.08 1.76 12.11
CA ALA A 151 -11.97 2.12 13.52
C ALA A 151 -10.56 1.92 14.09
N ILE A 152 -9.64 1.36 13.30
CA ILE A 152 -8.27 1.06 13.74
C ILE A 152 -7.36 2.15 13.17
N GLY A 153 -6.78 2.96 14.05
CA GLY A 153 -5.83 3.99 13.64
C GLY A 153 -4.49 3.41 13.17
N PRO A 154 -3.77 4.10 12.27
CA PRO A 154 -2.52 3.61 11.69
C PRO A 154 -1.39 3.42 12.71
N ALA A 155 -1.50 3.99 13.91
CA ALA A 155 -0.53 3.85 15.00
C ALA A 155 -0.98 2.87 16.10
N GLU A 156 -2.18 2.28 15.98
CA GLU A 156 -2.75 1.39 17.01
C GLU A 156 -2.30 -0.06 16.80
N PHE A 157 -1.00 -0.30 16.96
CA PHE A 157 -0.39 -1.63 16.80
C PHE A 157 -0.95 -2.70 17.76
N GLU A 158 -1.57 -2.31 18.85
CA GLU A 158 -2.22 -3.22 19.79
C GLU A 158 -3.45 -3.91 19.16
N GLN A 159 -4.09 -3.28 18.17
CA GLN A 159 -5.24 -3.81 17.46
C GLN A 159 -4.87 -4.63 16.21
N LYS A 160 -3.59 -4.98 16.01
CA LYS A 160 -3.14 -5.73 14.84
C LYS A 160 -3.89 -7.05 14.63
N ASN A 161 -4.20 -7.76 15.71
CA ASN A 161 -4.91 -9.04 15.63
C ASN A 161 -6.35 -8.86 15.14
N GLN A 162 -7.00 -7.76 15.55
CA GLN A 162 -8.33 -7.40 15.07
C GLN A 162 -8.29 -7.04 13.58
N ALA A 163 -7.28 -6.29 13.14
CA ALA A 163 -7.11 -5.94 11.74
C ALA A 163 -6.89 -7.20 10.86
N ILE A 164 -6.08 -8.15 11.31
CA ILE A 164 -5.85 -9.42 10.64
C ILE A 164 -7.17 -10.21 10.51
N LEU A 165 -7.93 -10.32 11.60
CA LEU A 165 -9.20 -11.03 11.62
C LEU A 165 -10.23 -10.42 10.65
N GLU A 166 -10.33 -9.09 10.60
CA GLU A 166 -11.21 -8.42 9.64
C GLU A 166 -10.75 -8.63 8.19
N GLY A 167 -9.43 -8.70 7.94
CA GLY A 167 -8.87 -9.07 6.65
C GLY A 167 -9.26 -10.49 6.24
N GLU A 168 -9.13 -11.46 7.13
CA GLU A 168 -9.52 -12.86 6.89
C GLU A 168 -11.02 -12.98 6.58
N LYS A 169 -11.87 -12.36 7.39
CA LYS A 169 -13.34 -12.37 7.16
C LYS A 169 -13.70 -11.78 5.79
N ALA A 170 -13.13 -10.65 5.44
CA ALA A 170 -13.40 -10.01 4.16
C ALA A 170 -12.90 -10.85 2.98
N ALA A 171 -11.73 -11.47 3.10
CA ALA A 171 -11.18 -12.36 2.09
C ALA A 171 -12.03 -13.62 1.90
N LEU A 172 -12.46 -14.26 2.99
CA LEU A 172 -13.35 -15.42 2.95
C LEU A 172 -14.69 -15.10 2.27
N ALA A 173 -15.27 -13.95 2.56
CA ALA A 173 -16.50 -13.50 1.91
C ALA A 173 -16.31 -13.25 0.39
N ALA A 174 -15.12 -12.88 -0.06
CA ALA A 174 -14.80 -12.65 -1.46
C ALA A 174 -14.41 -13.91 -2.24
N LEU A 175 -14.16 -15.05 -1.57
CA LEU A 175 -13.73 -16.30 -2.22
C LEU A 175 -14.61 -16.75 -3.38
N PRO A 176 -15.96 -16.73 -3.30
CA PRO A 176 -16.81 -17.14 -4.41
C PRO A 176 -16.57 -16.27 -5.66
N GLN A 177 -16.45 -14.96 -5.49
CA GLN A 177 -16.16 -14.02 -6.57
C GLN A 177 -14.76 -14.23 -7.17
N ILE A 178 -13.75 -14.47 -6.33
CA ILE A 178 -12.38 -14.77 -6.76
C ILE A 178 -12.37 -16.03 -7.61
N ARG A 179 -13.00 -17.11 -7.15
CA ARG A 179 -13.08 -18.38 -7.88
C ARG A 179 -13.81 -18.23 -9.22
N ALA A 180 -14.90 -17.45 -9.26
CA ALA A 180 -15.64 -17.20 -10.50
C ALA A 180 -14.76 -16.44 -11.51
N ARG A 181 -14.00 -15.44 -11.08
CA ARG A 181 -13.09 -14.70 -11.95
C ARG A 181 -11.94 -15.55 -12.49
N ILE A 182 -11.34 -16.39 -11.66
CA ILE A 182 -10.32 -17.35 -12.08
C ILE A 182 -10.88 -18.30 -13.14
N GLY A 183 -12.07 -18.85 -12.91
CA GLY A 183 -12.73 -19.73 -13.87
C GLY A 183 -13.03 -19.08 -15.22
N GLN A 184 -13.43 -17.80 -15.23
CA GLN A 184 -13.63 -17.02 -16.46
C GLN A 184 -12.32 -16.86 -17.25
N LEU A 185 -11.22 -16.52 -16.57
CA LEU A 185 -9.90 -16.37 -17.20
C LEU A 185 -9.39 -17.67 -17.81
N GLN A 186 -9.58 -18.79 -17.12
CA GLN A 186 -9.20 -20.10 -17.62
C GLN A 186 -9.97 -20.47 -18.90
N LYS A 187 -11.27 -20.19 -18.96
CA LYS A 187 -12.09 -20.42 -20.16
C LYS A 187 -11.62 -19.59 -21.34
N VAL A 188 -11.29 -18.31 -21.11
CA VAL A 188 -10.78 -17.43 -22.19
C VAL A 188 -9.45 -17.95 -22.73
N ARG A 189 -8.52 -18.38 -21.87
CA ARG A 189 -7.24 -18.95 -22.29
C ARG A 189 -7.39 -20.24 -23.12
N MET A 190 -8.35 -21.07 -22.75
CA MET A 190 -8.62 -22.32 -23.48
C MET A 190 -9.35 -22.11 -24.82
N ALA A 191 -10.03 -20.96 -24.99
CA ALA A 191 -10.78 -20.63 -26.19
C ALA A 191 -9.92 -19.92 -27.27
N VAL A 192 -8.68 -19.50 -26.97
CA VAL A 192 -7.76 -18.92 -27.95
C VAL A 192 -7.03 -20.06 -28.65
N PRO A 193 -7.27 -20.29 -29.97
CA PRO A 193 -6.51 -21.27 -30.74
C PRO A 193 -5.04 -20.85 -30.82
N VAL A 194 -4.13 -21.79 -30.67
CA VAL A 194 -2.68 -21.61 -30.91
C VAL A 194 -2.43 -21.40 -32.40
#